data_9fe8236696bdeb4b55ad5fa2af13a6da
#
_entry.id   9fe8236696bdeb4b55ad5fa2af13a6da
#
_cell.length_a   1.000
_cell.length_b   1.000
_cell.length_c   1.000
_cell.angle_alpha   90.00
_cell.angle_beta   90.00
_cell.angle_gamma   90.00
#
_symmetry.space_group_name_H-M   'P 1'
#
loop_
_entity.id
_entity.type
_entity.pdbx_description
1 polymer ?
#
loop_
_entity_poly.entity_id
_entity_poly.type
_entity_poly.pdbx_seq_one_letter_code
_entity_poly.pdbx_strand_id
1 'polypeptide(L)'
;MSGELTLEKSGWPRVAVTVAVVCVVDAALMVFLLPHLHLTGMAQAVVCALTAYLLFRLLYPALEGLLPGGKRTVSWSVTATELRLGGDTVDRDTIKMVHCWPGRDALGNRRGGYTVNIETTGKNFLLRSAAEGQDADVSARQLRALVVALGYGRQWPEE
;
A
#
# COMPACT_ATOMS: atom_id res chain seq x y z
N MET A 1 -26.53 2.46 -6.43
CA MET A 1 -25.93 2.86 -5.13
C MET A 1 -24.78 3.78 -5.39
N SER A 2 -24.55 4.80 -4.54
CA SER A 2 -23.44 5.75 -4.70
C SER A 2 -22.93 6.18 -3.33
N GLY A 3 -21.69 6.66 -3.30
CA GLY A 3 -21.05 7.13 -2.07
C GLY A 3 -19.68 7.75 -2.35
N GLU A 4 -18.98 8.06 -1.27
CA GLU A 4 -17.62 8.55 -1.30
C GLU A 4 -16.69 7.54 -0.62
N LEU A 5 -15.47 7.44 -1.11
CA LEU A 5 -14.41 6.63 -0.55
C LEU A 5 -13.26 7.54 -0.13
N THR A 6 -12.87 7.46 1.11
CA THR A 6 -11.61 8.05 1.57
C THR A 6 -10.52 6.99 1.46
N LEU A 7 -9.68 7.13 0.44
CA LEU A 7 -8.63 6.18 0.11
C LEU A 7 -7.26 6.72 0.51
N GLU A 8 -6.38 5.84 0.90
CA GLU A 8 -4.98 6.18 1.08
C GLU A 8 -4.28 6.27 -0.29
N LYS A 9 -3.48 7.33 -0.50
CA LYS A 9 -2.61 7.41 -1.67
C LYS A 9 -1.58 6.29 -1.62
N SER A 10 -1.14 5.84 -2.79
CA SER A 10 -0.07 4.84 -2.91
C SER A 10 1.12 5.19 -2.01
N GLY A 11 1.58 4.23 -1.20
CA GLY A 11 2.76 4.37 -0.36
C GLY A 11 4.09 4.34 -1.12
N TRP A 12 4.04 4.19 -2.45
CA TRP A 12 5.24 4.11 -3.29
C TRP A 12 6.23 5.27 -3.12
N PRO A 13 5.81 6.55 -3.03
CA PRO A 13 6.74 7.65 -2.80
C PRO A 13 7.48 7.54 -1.45
N ARG A 14 6.81 7.01 -0.42
CA ARG A 14 7.44 6.79 0.90
C ARG A 14 8.49 5.71 0.83
N VAL A 15 8.18 4.60 0.17
CA VAL A 15 9.15 3.52 -0.06
C VAL A 15 10.35 4.05 -0.84
N ALA A 16 10.13 4.82 -1.89
CA ALA A 16 11.20 5.40 -2.70
C ALA A 16 12.11 6.34 -1.87
N VAL A 17 11.52 7.20 -1.04
CA VAL A 17 12.29 8.09 -0.13
C VAL A 17 13.08 7.26 0.88
N THR A 18 12.46 6.23 1.48
CA THR A 18 13.15 5.36 2.44
C THR A 18 14.33 4.64 1.78
N VAL A 19 14.13 4.09 0.60
CA VAL A 19 15.22 3.43 -0.15
C VAL A 19 16.35 4.41 -0.46
N ALA A 20 16.03 5.63 -0.90
CA ALA A 20 17.04 6.65 -1.17
C ALA A 20 17.85 7.00 0.10
N VAL A 21 17.17 7.20 1.24
CA VAL A 21 17.84 7.48 2.53
C VAL A 21 18.71 6.30 2.94
N VAL A 22 18.21 5.07 2.84
CA VAL A 22 18.97 3.85 3.18
C VAL A 22 20.21 3.74 2.30
N CYS A 23 20.11 3.96 0.99
CA CYS A 23 21.26 3.91 0.09
C CYS A 23 22.35 4.94 0.45
N VAL A 24 21.94 6.17 0.81
CA VAL A 24 22.89 7.20 1.21
C VAL A 24 23.59 6.86 2.53
N VAL A 25 22.82 6.41 3.53
CA VAL A 25 23.36 6.03 4.84
C VAL A 25 24.26 4.79 4.72
N ASP A 26 23.84 3.79 3.97
CA ASP A 26 24.62 2.57 3.75
C ASP A 26 25.92 2.87 3.01
N ALA A 27 25.88 3.69 1.97
CA ALA A 27 27.09 4.12 1.25
C ALA A 27 28.06 4.86 2.18
N ALA A 28 27.57 5.78 3.03
CA ALA A 28 28.39 6.48 4.00
C ALA A 28 29.00 5.51 5.01
N LEU A 29 28.23 4.59 5.56
CA LEU A 29 28.73 3.55 6.47
C LEU A 29 29.81 2.68 5.82
N MET A 30 29.62 2.30 4.56
CA MET A 30 30.61 1.50 3.84
C MET A 30 31.93 2.23 3.61
N VAL A 31 31.87 3.53 3.27
CA VAL A 31 33.08 4.34 3.11
C VAL A 31 33.89 4.41 4.42
N PHE A 32 33.22 4.47 5.57
CA PHE A 32 33.90 4.56 6.86
C PHE A 32 34.30 3.19 7.44
N LEU A 33 33.48 2.16 7.28
CA LEU A 33 33.70 0.84 7.92
C LEU A 33 34.57 -0.11 7.10
N LEU A 34 34.45 -0.12 5.76
CA LEU A 34 35.18 -1.07 4.91
C LEU A 34 36.72 -1.01 5.06
N PRO A 35 37.35 0.18 5.16
CA PRO A 35 38.80 0.24 5.34
C PRO A 35 39.27 -0.42 6.64
N HIS A 36 38.40 -0.45 7.67
CA HIS A 36 38.73 -1.04 8.97
C HIS A 36 38.48 -2.56 9.04
N LEU A 37 37.56 -3.07 8.20
CA LEU A 37 37.19 -4.47 8.22
C LEU A 37 38.03 -5.37 7.31
N HIS A 38 38.88 -4.80 6.46
CA HIS A 38 39.73 -5.52 5.50
C HIS A 38 38.99 -6.60 4.68
N LEU A 39 37.67 -6.38 4.47
CA LEU A 39 36.84 -7.30 3.70
C LEU A 39 37.04 -7.09 2.21
N THR A 40 37.10 -8.18 1.46
CA THR A 40 37.23 -8.12 0.00
C THR A 40 36.22 -9.02 -0.69
N GLY A 41 35.85 -8.65 -1.92
CA GLY A 41 35.03 -9.47 -2.79
C GLY A 41 33.62 -9.75 -2.26
N MET A 42 33.24 -11.03 -2.20
CA MET A 42 31.88 -11.47 -1.84
C MET A 42 31.53 -11.13 -0.39
N ALA A 43 32.47 -11.15 0.55
CA ALA A 43 32.22 -10.80 1.94
C ALA A 43 31.79 -9.34 2.09
N GLN A 44 32.40 -8.45 1.33
CA GLN A 44 32.00 -7.04 1.27
C GLN A 44 30.57 -6.87 0.76
N ALA A 45 30.20 -7.56 -0.32
CA ALA A 45 28.85 -7.50 -0.89
C ALA A 45 27.78 -8.01 0.10
N VAL A 46 28.09 -9.10 0.82
CA VAL A 46 27.17 -9.64 1.85
C VAL A 46 26.98 -8.66 2.99
N VAL A 47 28.04 -8.05 3.49
CA VAL A 47 27.95 -7.05 4.58
C VAL A 47 27.14 -5.85 4.12
N CYS A 48 27.38 -5.34 2.92
CA CYS A 48 26.62 -4.22 2.34
C CYS A 48 25.12 -4.54 2.22
N ALA A 49 24.78 -5.73 1.73
CA ALA A 49 23.38 -6.15 1.61
C ALA A 49 22.68 -6.32 2.98
N LEU A 50 23.40 -6.86 3.98
CA LEU A 50 22.85 -7.02 5.33
C LEU A 50 22.66 -5.68 6.03
N THR A 51 23.60 -4.75 5.92
CA THR A 51 23.47 -3.41 6.52
C THR A 51 22.35 -2.64 5.86
N ALA A 52 22.23 -2.64 4.54
CA ALA A 52 21.12 -2.02 3.82
C ALA A 52 19.76 -2.59 4.24
N TYR A 53 19.65 -3.91 4.37
CA TYR A 53 18.43 -4.57 4.85
C TYR A 53 18.08 -4.16 6.29
N LEU A 54 19.04 -4.15 7.21
CA LEU A 54 18.82 -3.76 8.60
C LEU A 54 18.43 -2.28 8.71
N LEU A 55 19.12 -1.41 7.97
CA LEU A 55 18.79 0.01 7.91
C LEU A 55 17.38 0.23 7.36
N PHE A 56 17.00 -0.46 6.29
CA PHE A 56 15.65 -0.36 5.76
C PHE A 56 14.61 -0.78 6.81
N ARG A 57 14.84 -1.90 7.50
CA ARG A 57 13.94 -2.42 8.51
C ARG A 57 13.79 -1.49 9.72
N LEU A 58 14.84 -0.76 10.09
CA LEU A 58 14.82 0.19 11.20
C LEU A 58 14.25 1.55 10.81
N LEU A 59 14.63 2.06 9.64
CA LEU A 59 14.26 3.40 9.20
C LEU A 59 12.86 3.46 8.59
N TYR A 60 12.39 2.39 7.96
CA TYR A 60 11.09 2.38 7.29
C TYR A 60 9.93 2.75 8.24
N PRO A 61 9.77 2.13 9.44
CA PRO A 61 8.70 2.50 10.37
C PRO A 61 8.81 3.94 10.86
N ALA A 62 10.04 4.41 11.13
CA ALA A 62 10.28 5.77 11.58
C ALA A 62 9.91 6.81 10.51
N LEU A 63 10.33 6.58 9.27
CA LEU A 63 10.02 7.45 8.13
C LEU A 63 8.55 7.36 7.74
N GLU A 64 7.92 6.21 7.86
CA GLU A 64 6.48 6.04 7.62
C GLU A 64 5.65 6.91 8.57
N GLY A 65 6.04 7.04 9.84
CA GLY A 65 5.39 7.91 10.80
C GLY A 65 5.61 9.41 10.54
N LEU A 66 6.75 9.77 9.94
CA LEU A 66 7.09 11.16 9.64
C LEU A 66 6.51 11.66 8.30
N LEU A 67 6.34 10.79 7.33
CA LEU A 67 5.82 11.14 6.02
C LEU A 67 4.29 11.05 6.01
N PRO A 68 3.57 12.17 5.93
CA PRO A 68 2.12 12.17 5.98
C PRO A 68 1.53 11.33 4.83
N GLY A 69 0.66 10.39 5.19
CA GLY A 69 -0.14 9.64 4.24
C GLY A 69 -1.09 10.57 3.51
N GLY A 70 -0.90 10.73 2.23
CA GLY A 70 -1.87 11.47 1.43
C GLY A 70 -3.19 10.69 1.40
N LYS A 71 -4.29 11.34 1.77
CA LYS A 71 -5.65 10.83 1.56
C LYS A 71 -6.20 11.41 0.27
N ARG A 72 -7.04 10.67 -0.41
CA ARG A 72 -7.84 11.17 -1.54
C ARG A 72 -9.28 10.71 -1.36
N THR A 73 -10.22 11.59 -1.63
CA THR A 73 -11.63 11.25 -1.70
C THR A 73 -11.97 10.94 -3.15
N VAL A 74 -12.64 9.81 -3.35
CA VAL A 74 -13.09 9.34 -4.67
C VAL A 74 -14.57 9.06 -4.56
N SER A 75 -15.39 9.69 -5.41
CA SER A 75 -16.79 9.35 -5.54
C SER A 75 -16.94 8.03 -6.29
N TRP A 76 -17.93 7.24 -5.90
CA TRP A 76 -18.28 6.02 -6.61
C TRP A 76 -19.77 5.89 -6.81
N SER A 77 -20.16 5.24 -7.88
CA SER A 77 -21.54 4.83 -8.10
C SER A 77 -21.58 3.47 -8.79
N VAL A 78 -22.48 2.63 -8.34
CA VAL A 78 -22.76 1.31 -8.92
C VAL A 78 -24.20 1.30 -9.40
N THR A 79 -24.38 1.07 -10.69
CA THR A 79 -25.69 0.85 -11.35
C THR A 79 -25.84 -0.64 -11.67
N ALA A 80 -26.90 -1.02 -12.36
CA ALA A 80 -27.08 -2.40 -12.83
C ALA A 80 -25.97 -2.82 -13.82
N THR A 81 -25.51 -1.88 -14.63
CA THR A 81 -24.60 -2.15 -15.76
C THR A 81 -23.19 -1.59 -15.57
N GLU A 82 -23.03 -0.54 -14.77
CA GLU A 82 -21.77 0.22 -14.69
C GLU A 82 -21.27 0.39 -13.26
N LEU A 83 -19.96 0.38 -13.10
CA LEU A 83 -19.21 0.89 -11.95
C LEU A 83 -18.50 2.18 -12.35
N ARG A 84 -18.77 3.27 -11.64
CA ARG A 84 -18.02 4.54 -11.75
C ARG A 84 -17.16 4.73 -10.51
N LEU A 85 -15.88 4.96 -10.72
CA LEU A 85 -14.89 5.22 -9.67
C LEU A 85 -14.12 6.51 -10.01
N GLY A 86 -14.51 7.61 -9.39
CA GLY A 86 -13.95 8.92 -9.75
C GLY A 86 -14.24 9.26 -11.21
N GLY A 87 -13.18 9.37 -12.02
CA GLY A 87 -13.29 9.63 -13.46
C GLY A 87 -13.36 8.38 -14.34
N ASP A 88 -13.19 7.20 -13.78
CA ASP A 88 -13.22 5.94 -14.53
C ASP A 88 -14.62 5.33 -14.54
N THR A 89 -15.08 4.86 -15.70
CA THR A 89 -16.33 4.09 -15.85
C THR A 89 -15.98 2.71 -16.39
N VAL A 90 -16.57 1.68 -15.78
CA VAL A 90 -16.31 0.28 -16.11
C VAL A 90 -17.61 -0.48 -16.17
N ASP A 91 -17.81 -1.27 -17.22
CA ASP A 91 -18.97 -2.15 -17.33
C ASP A 91 -18.86 -3.29 -16.30
N ARG A 92 -19.95 -3.55 -15.58
CA ARG A 92 -19.96 -4.60 -14.54
C ARG A 92 -19.65 -5.98 -15.07
N ASP A 93 -20.05 -6.27 -16.30
CA ASP A 93 -19.80 -7.55 -16.97
C ASP A 93 -18.31 -7.80 -17.25
N THR A 94 -17.50 -6.73 -17.23
CA THR A 94 -16.04 -6.83 -17.38
C THR A 94 -15.32 -7.11 -16.06
N ILE A 95 -16.01 -7.05 -14.92
CA ILE A 95 -15.45 -7.35 -13.60
C ILE A 95 -15.30 -8.86 -13.48
N LYS A 96 -14.07 -9.33 -13.44
CA LYS A 96 -13.74 -10.76 -13.32
C LYS A 96 -13.77 -11.22 -11.87
N MET A 97 -13.18 -10.42 -10.98
CA MET A 97 -13.01 -10.79 -9.59
C MET A 97 -12.81 -9.56 -8.71
N VAL A 98 -13.25 -9.66 -7.47
CA VAL A 98 -13.00 -8.68 -6.41
C VAL A 98 -12.33 -9.39 -5.25
N HIS A 99 -11.10 -9.02 -4.94
CA HIS A 99 -10.35 -9.56 -3.81
C HIS A 99 -10.31 -8.55 -2.68
N CYS A 100 -10.58 -9.01 -1.46
CA CYS A 100 -10.52 -8.21 -0.26
C CYS A 100 -9.58 -8.86 0.75
N TRP A 101 -8.63 -8.10 1.29
CA TRP A 101 -7.73 -8.59 2.34
C TRP A 101 -7.36 -7.49 3.33
N PRO A 102 -6.97 -7.85 4.57
CA PRO A 102 -6.48 -6.90 5.55
C PRO A 102 -5.26 -6.15 5.01
N GLY A 103 -5.15 -4.87 5.36
CA GLY A 103 -4.02 -4.04 4.96
C GLY A 103 -2.70 -4.62 5.45
N ARG A 104 -1.66 -4.49 4.62
CA ARG A 104 -0.28 -4.85 4.96
C ARG A 104 0.65 -3.71 4.62
N ASP A 105 1.71 -3.55 5.43
CA ASP A 105 2.80 -2.63 5.13
C ASP A 105 3.74 -3.20 4.05
N ALA A 106 4.78 -2.44 3.69
CA ALA A 106 5.77 -2.88 2.71
C ALA A 106 6.61 -4.08 3.19
N LEU A 107 6.64 -4.34 4.50
CA LEU A 107 7.33 -5.47 5.12
C LEU A 107 6.43 -6.71 5.26
N GLY A 108 5.14 -6.61 4.84
CA GLY A 108 4.16 -7.68 4.94
C GLY A 108 3.50 -7.82 6.31
N ASN A 109 3.81 -6.95 7.29
CA ASN A 109 3.17 -6.96 8.60
C ASN A 109 1.71 -6.51 8.46
N ARG A 110 0.82 -7.00 9.35
CA ARG A 110 -0.55 -6.52 9.41
C ARG A 110 -0.55 -5.03 9.75
N ARG A 111 -1.18 -4.25 8.90
CA ARG A 111 -1.48 -2.83 9.08
C ARG A 111 -2.99 -2.71 9.22
N GLY A 112 -3.46 -1.73 9.97
CA GLY A 112 -4.88 -1.43 10.03
C GLY A 112 -5.48 -1.18 8.63
N GLY A 113 -6.79 -1.23 8.54
CA GLY A 113 -7.51 -1.02 7.29
C GLY A 113 -7.56 -2.24 6.37
N TYR A 114 -8.08 -2.02 5.17
CA TYR A 114 -8.35 -3.06 4.18
C TYR A 114 -7.89 -2.63 2.79
N THR A 115 -7.56 -3.62 1.98
CA THR A 115 -7.24 -3.45 0.57
C THR A 115 -8.24 -4.22 -0.27
N VAL A 116 -8.77 -3.59 -1.31
CA VAL A 116 -9.68 -4.20 -2.29
C VAL A 116 -9.06 -4.08 -3.67
N ASN A 117 -8.94 -5.18 -4.38
CA ASN A 117 -8.55 -5.22 -5.78
C ASN A 117 -9.74 -5.62 -6.63
N ILE A 118 -10.15 -4.77 -7.54
CA ILE A 118 -11.20 -5.03 -8.52
C ILE A 118 -10.51 -5.31 -9.85
N GLU A 119 -10.54 -6.57 -10.27
CA GLU A 119 -9.95 -7.02 -11.53
C GLU A 119 -11.00 -6.94 -12.64
N THR A 120 -10.69 -6.19 -13.67
CA THR A 120 -11.50 -6.10 -14.88
C THR A 120 -10.73 -6.59 -16.10
N THR A 121 -11.40 -6.76 -17.21
CA THR A 121 -10.75 -7.22 -18.46
C THR A 121 -9.68 -6.25 -18.96
N GLY A 122 -9.82 -4.94 -18.69
CA GLY A 122 -8.90 -3.91 -19.22
C GLY A 122 -8.04 -3.21 -18.18
N LYS A 123 -8.45 -3.18 -16.90
CA LYS A 123 -7.78 -2.38 -15.85
C LYS A 123 -8.03 -3.00 -14.47
N ASN A 124 -7.05 -2.88 -13.59
CA ASN A 124 -7.18 -3.27 -12.20
C ASN A 124 -7.26 -2.04 -11.31
N PHE A 125 -8.19 -2.04 -10.37
CA PHE A 125 -8.36 -0.97 -9.39
C PHE A 125 -7.94 -1.46 -8.02
N LEU A 126 -6.84 -0.92 -7.51
CA LEU A 126 -6.38 -1.18 -6.16
C LEU A 126 -6.80 -0.05 -5.24
N LEU A 127 -7.74 -0.35 -4.35
CA LEU A 127 -8.32 0.58 -3.38
C LEU A 127 -7.81 0.21 -1.99
N ARG A 128 -7.29 1.20 -1.26
CA ARG A 128 -6.80 1.01 0.12
C ARG A 128 -7.55 1.96 1.04
N SER A 129 -8.16 1.42 2.09
CA SER A 129 -8.72 2.24 3.15
C SER A 129 -7.61 2.88 3.98
N ALA A 130 -7.92 3.95 4.70
CA ALA A 130 -7.00 4.49 5.69
C ALA A 130 -6.65 3.41 6.73
N ALA A 131 -5.38 3.33 7.11
CA ALA A 131 -4.89 2.32 8.03
C ALA A 131 -4.98 2.75 9.49
N GLU A 132 -4.90 4.05 9.76
CA GLU A 132 -4.81 4.62 11.10
C GLU A 132 -5.60 5.92 11.21
N GLY A 133 -5.95 6.27 12.45
CA GLY A 133 -6.64 7.50 12.81
C GLY A 133 -8.16 7.35 12.84
N GLN A 134 -8.85 8.45 13.18
CA GLN A 134 -10.33 8.49 13.32
C GLN A 134 -11.08 8.10 12.04
N ASP A 135 -10.43 8.21 10.88
CA ASP A 135 -11.05 7.90 9.59
C ASP A 135 -10.87 6.44 9.16
N ALA A 136 -10.12 5.62 9.91
CA ALA A 136 -9.84 4.24 9.53
C ALA A 136 -11.14 3.41 9.44
N ASP A 137 -11.98 3.48 10.49
CA ASP A 137 -13.25 2.75 10.52
C ASP A 137 -14.27 3.29 9.51
N VAL A 138 -14.27 4.61 9.29
CA VAL A 138 -15.15 5.24 8.29
C VAL A 138 -14.74 4.79 6.89
N SER A 139 -13.46 4.86 6.59
CA SER A 139 -12.88 4.44 5.32
C SER A 139 -13.10 2.94 5.05
N ALA A 140 -12.93 2.08 6.07
CA ALA A 140 -13.20 0.65 5.97
C ALA A 140 -14.68 0.36 5.67
N ARG A 141 -15.59 1.03 6.39
CA ARG A 141 -17.05 0.91 6.15
C ARG A 141 -17.45 1.37 4.75
N GLN A 142 -16.89 2.49 4.29
CA GLN A 142 -17.14 2.99 2.93
C GLN A 142 -16.66 1.99 1.87
N LEU A 143 -15.48 1.40 2.06
CA LEU A 143 -14.93 0.41 1.14
C LEU A 143 -15.76 -0.89 1.14
N ARG A 144 -16.21 -1.34 2.32
CA ARG A 144 -17.13 -2.47 2.46
C ARG A 144 -18.46 -2.21 1.74
N ALA A 145 -19.02 -0.99 1.85
CA ALA A 145 -20.24 -0.62 1.17
C ALA A 145 -20.12 -0.74 -0.36
N LEU A 146 -18.99 -0.33 -0.93
CA LEU A 146 -18.70 -0.53 -2.35
C LEU A 146 -18.68 -2.02 -2.73
N VAL A 147 -17.97 -2.86 -1.97
CA VAL A 147 -17.85 -4.30 -2.23
C VAL A 147 -19.23 -4.99 -2.16
N VAL A 148 -20.06 -4.60 -1.19
CA VAL A 148 -21.44 -5.09 -1.06
C VAL A 148 -22.29 -4.64 -2.25
N ALA A 149 -22.17 -3.37 -2.68
CA ALA A 149 -22.91 -2.83 -3.82
C ALA A 149 -22.54 -3.55 -5.15
N LEU A 150 -21.31 -4.01 -5.26
CA LEU A 150 -20.86 -4.84 -6.39
C LEU A 150 -21.39 -6.29 -6.34
N GLY A 151 -21.95 -6.74 -5.22
CA GLY A 151 -22.43 -8.11 -5.02
C GLY A 151 -21.39 -9.07 -4.42
N TYR A 152 -20.22 -8.59 -4.04
CA TYR A 152 -19.10 -9.39 -3.51
C TYR A 152 -18.96 -9.31 -1.98
N GLY A 153 -20.02 -8.93 -1.25
CA GLY A 153 -19.95 -8.74 0.21
C GLY A 153 -19.47 -9.96 1.01
N ARG A 154 -19.66 -11.19 0.47
CA ARG A 154 -19.16 -12.43 1.10
C ARG A 154 -17.63 -12.56 1.09
N GLN A 155 -16.94 -11.81 0.25
CA GLN A 155 -15.47 -11.82 0.15
C GLN A 155 -14.82 -10.84 1.12
N TRP A 156 -15.61 -10.05 1.87
CA TRP A 156 -15.08 -9.19 2.90
C TRP A 156 -14.51 -10.06 4.05
N PRO A 157 -13.25 -9.87 4.45
CA PRO A 157 -12.67 -10.63 5.54
C PRO A 157 -13.42 -10.33 6.84
N GLU A 158 -13.88 -11.38 7.51
CA GLU A 158 -14.40 -11.28 8.87
C GLU A 158 -13.23 -11.00 9.84
N GLU A 159 -13.48 -10.16 10.82
CA GLU A 159 -12.49 -9.81 11.86
C GLU A 159 -12.16 -10.99 12.77
#